data_7fe0ecaea6ed589ff3d92aef6c335b93
#
_entry.id   7fe0ecaea6ed589ff3d92aef6c335b93
#
_cell.length_a   1.000
_cell.length_b   1.000
_cell.length_c   1.000
_cell.angle_alpha   90.00
_cell.angle_beta   90.00
_cell.angle_gamma   90.00
#
_symmetry.space_group_name_H-M   'P 1'
#
loop_
_entity.id
_entity.type
_entity.pdbx_description
1 polymer ?
#
loop_
_entity_poly.entity_id
_entity_poly.type
_entity_poly.pdbx_seq_one_letter_code
_entity_poly.pdbx_strand_id
1 'polypeptide(L)'
;MRLEIHPLAFLVGSLLLCATWLALRPTPPPPITPGKAFAARAAQARERKTIELPADVLSRYVGSYLLDQTVEIKMQLDGSRLFAISEGTPRYELKPTSEKEFYLPDLDADVAFEVDANERVVGFSAKLPLGTITAKRAR
;
A
#
# COMPACT_ATOMS: atom_id res chain seq x y z
N MET A 1 18.52 33.03 72.03
CA MET A 1 18.83 32.02 71.03
C MET A 1 18.29 32.49 69.70
N ARG A 2 19.12 32.98 68.81
CA ARG A 2 18.75 33.32 67.45
C ARG A 2 19.05 32.11 66.58
N LEU A 3 18.03 31.55 66.02
CA LEU A 3 18.20 30.58 64.95
C LEU A 3 18.50 31.37 63.65
N GLU A 4 19.72 31.37 63.23
CA GLU A 4 20.11 31.86 61.94
C GLU A 4 19.80 30.76 60.92
N ILE A 5 18.67 30.92 60.21
CA ILE A 5 18.36 30.09 59.07
C ILE A 5 19.14 30.64 57.90
N HIS A 6 20.21 29.96 57.50
CA HIS A 6 20.97 30.32 56.32
C HIS A 6 20.11 30.04 55.04
N PRO A 7 19.88 31.06 54.22
CA PRO A 7 19.05 30.88 53.00
C PRO A 7 19.79 30.20 51.83
N LEU A 8 20.95 29.63 52.08
CA LEU A 8 21.79 29.03 51.01
C LEU A 8 21.47 27.59 50.66
N ALA A 9 20.61 26.91 51.42
CA ALA A 9 20.27 25.52 51.16
C ALA A 9 19.15 25.32 50.13
N PHE A 10 18.41 26.37 49.75
CA PHE A 10 17.29 26.27 48.81
C PHE A 10 17.67 26.48 47.34
N LEU A 11 18.85 26.97 47.04
CA LEU A 11 19.28 27.26 45.66
C LEU A 11 19.90 26.06 44.93
N VAL A 12 20.30 25.01 45.63
CA VAL A 12 20.94 23.83 45.00
C VAL A 12 19.92 22.79 44.49
N GLY A 13 18.74 22.78 45.07
CA GLY A 13 17.68 21.82 44.68
C GLY A 13 16.93 22.17 43.38
N SER A 14 16.93 23.45 43.01
CA SER A 14 16.16 23.92 41.84
C SER A 14 16.89 23.76 40.51
N LEU A 15 18.24 23.68 40.54
CA LEU A 15 19.03 23.52 39.30
C LEU A 15 19.12 22.09 38.80
N LEU A 16 18.92 21.07 39.66
CA LEU A 16 18.98 19.67 39.30
C LEU A 16 17.65 19.16 38.67
N LEU A 17 16.55 19.82 38.96
CA LEU A 17 15.25 19.47 38.36
C LEU A 17 15.05 20.01 36.95
N CYS A 18 15.75 21.06 36.54
CA CYS A 18 15.71 21.58 35.17
C CYS A 18 16.51 20.74 34.18
N ALA A 19 17.55 20.04 34.63
CA ALA A 19 18.39 19.24 33.72
C ALA A 19 17.75 17.91 33.30
N THR A 20 16.86 17.36 34.10
CA THR A 20 16.17 16.10 33.80
C THR A 20 14.97 16.30 32.91
N TRP A 21 14.37 17.49 32.82
CA TRP A 21 13.27 17.82 31.94
C TRP A 21 13.70 18.06 30.49
N LEU A 22 14.98 18.35 30.26
CA LEU A 22 15.50 18.57 28.91
C LEU A 22 15.74 17.25 28.15
N ALA A 23 15.87 16.13 28.85
CA ALA A 23 16.11 14.80 28.25
C ALA A 23 14.84 14.08 27.75
N LEU A 24 13.66 14.55 28.14
CA LEU A 24 12.37 13.95 27.76
C LEU A 24 11.54 14.83 26.83
N ARG A 25 12.17 15.73 26.06
CA ARG A 25 11.44 16.37 24.97
C ARG A 25 11.21 15.33 23.88
N PRO A 26 9.96 14.97 23.57
CA PRO A 26 9.71 14.16 22.39
C PRO A 26 10.29 14.90 21.19
N THR A 27 11.24 14.28 20.53
CA THR A 27 11.77 14.81 19.26
C THR A 27 10.58 14.99 18.32
N PRO A 28 10.36 16.21 17.78
CA PRO A 28 9.30 16.39 16.80
C PRO A 28 9.54 15.43 15.65
N PRO A 29 8.50 14.76 15.14
CA PRO A 29 8.65 13.89 13.99
C PRO A 29 9.31 14.70 12.85
N PRO A 30 10.21 14.10 12.10
CA PRO A 30 10.86 14.79 10.99
C PRO A 30 9.80 15.32 10.03
N PRO A 31 9.98 16.50 9.44
CA PRO A 31 9.03 17.05 8.49
C PRO A 31 8.84 16.07 7.35
N ILE A 32 7.59 15.64 7.16
CA ILE A 32 7.21 14.73 6.08
C ILE A 32 7.27 15.54 4.78
N THR A 33 8.41 15.47 4.11
CA THR A 33 8.54 16.03 2.77
C THR A 33 7.68 15.17 1.84
N PRO A 34 6.70 15.73 1.10
CA PRO A 34 5.77 14.96 0.27
C PRO A 34 6.46 13.96 -0.68
N GLY A 35 7.61 14.31 -1.21
CA GLY A 35 8.38 13.44 -2.09
C GLY A 35 8.95 12.18 -1.42
N LYS A 36 9.28 12.23 -0.12
CA LYS A 36 9.77 11.05 0.62
C LYS A 36 8.65 10.07 0.98
N ALA A 37 7.45 10.56 1.22
CA ALA A 37 6.29 9.71 1.50
C ALA A 37 5.91 8.88 0.27
N PHE A 38 5.95 9.47 -0.93
CA PHE A 38 5.74 8.73 -2.18
C PHE A 38 6.85 7.71 -2.45
N ALA A 39 8.11 8.08 -2.24
CA ALA A 39 9.24 7.17 -2.41
C ALA A 39 9.23 6.00 -1.40
N ALA A 40 8.88 6.26 -0.13
CA ALA A 40 8.74 5.23 0.89
C ALA A 40 7.57 4.26 0.57
N ARG A 41 6.46 4.79 0.06
CA ARG A 41 5.30 3.99 -0.34
C ARG A 41 5.59 3.15 -1.59
N ALA A 42 6.31 3.71 -2.56
CA ALA A 42 6.81 2.98 -3.72
C ALA A 42 7.85 1.92 -3.34
N ALA A 43 8.67 2.14 -2.33
CA ALA A 43 9.61 1.16 -1.81
C ALA A 43 8.91 0.01 -1.08
N GLN A 44 7.88 0.31 -0.27
CA GLN A 44 7.04 -0.72 0.38
C GLN A 44 6.24 -1.54 -0.64
N ALA A 45 5.82 -0.92 -1.74
CA ALA A 45 5.19 -1.61 -2.85
C ALA A 45 6.15 -2.61 -3.54
N ARG A 46 7.45 -2.34 -3.51
CA ARG A 46 8.49 -3.24 -4.06
C ARG A 46 8.81 -4.43 -3.15
N GLU A 47 8.50 -4.38 -1.87
CA GLU A 47 8.75 -5.46 -0.91
C GLU A 47 7.65 -6.52 -0.85
N ARG A 48 6.54 -6.33 -1.57
CA ARG A 48 5.52 -7.39 -1.67
C ARG A 48 6.12 -8.60 -2.38
N LYS A 49 6.06 -9.73 -1.72
CA LYS A 49 6.53 -11.00 -2.28
C LYS A 49 5.69 -11.34 -3.50
N THR A 50 6.23 -11.11 -4.67
CA THR A 50 5.64 -11.56 -5.93
C THR A 50 6.09 -12.98 -6.22
N ILE A 51 5.20 -13.78 -6.80
CA ILE A 51 5.47 -15.13 -7.26
C ILE A 51 5.49 -15.15 -8.79
N GLU A 52 6.12 -16.14 -9.37
CA GLU A 52 6.03 -16.39 -10.80
C GLU A 52 4.94 -17.44 -11.04
N LEU A 53 3.96 -17.08 -11.88
CA LEU A 53 2.92 -18.00 -12.32
C LEU A 53 3.21 -18.42 -13.76
N PRO A 54 3.00 -19.71 -14.12
CA PRO A 54 3.12 -20.17 -15.48
C PRO A 54 2.08 -19.49 -16.39
N ALA A 55 2.44 -19.33 -17.67
CA ALA A 55 1.58 -18.67 -18.65
C ALA A 55 0.18 -19.34 -18.78
N ASP A 56 0.10 -20.65 -18.57
CA ASP A 56 -1.14 -21.42 -18.60
C ASP A 56 -2.13 -20.96 -17.50
N VAL A 57 -1.61 -20.67 -16.31
CA VAL A 57 -2.43 -20.15 -15.21
C VAL A 57 -2.85 -18.71 -15.51
N LEU A 58 -1.91 -17.89 -15.99
CA LEU A 58 -2.20 -16.49 -16.34
C LEU A 58 -3.18 -16.36 -17.50
N SER A 59 -3.20 -17.31 -18.44
CA SER A 59 -4.13 -17.31 -19.57
C SER A 59 -5.60 -17.40 -19.14
N ARG A 60 -5.90 -17.98 -17.98
CA ARG A 60 -7.26 -18.07 -17.42
C ARG A 60 -7.84 -16.69 -17.08
N TYR A 61 -6.99 -15.72 -16.77
CA TYR A 61 -7.36 -14.36 -16.41
C TYR A 61 -7.50 -13.43 -17.61
N VAL A 62 -7.06 -13.87 -18.79
CA VAL A 62 -7.19 -13.12 -20.05
C VAL A 62 -8.66 -12.98 -20.43
N GLY A 63 -9.07 -11.77 -20.80
CA GLY A 63 -10.44 -11.50 -21.26
C GLY A 63 -10.86 -10.05 -20.99
N SER A 64 -12.08 -9.75 -21.34
CA SER A 64 -12.71 -8.45 -21.10
C SER A 64 -13.53 -8.50 -19.81
N TYR A 65 -13.43 -7.44 -19.03
CA TYR A 65 -14.17 -7.25 -17.78
C TYR A 65 -14.86 -5.90 -17.80
N LEU A 66 -16.09 -5.85 -17.34
CA LEU A 66 -16.89 -4.64 -17.28
C LEU A 66 -16.95 -4.13 -15.83
N LEU A 67 -16.43 -2.93 -15.64
CA LEU A 67 -16.56 -2.16 -14.41
C LEU A 67 -17.83 -1.32 -14.53
N ASP A 68 -18.76 -1.49 -13.59
CA ASP A 68 -20.04 -0.76 -13.53
C ASP A 68 -20.82 -0.75 -14.86
N GLN A 69 -20.64 -1.78 -15.70
CA GLN A 69 -21.26 -1.93 -17.02
C GLN A 69 -20.89 -0.84 -18.06
N THR A 70 -19.99 0.06 -17.71
CA THR A 70 -19.64 1.21 -18.56
C THR A 70 -18.19 1.18 -19.02
N VAL A 71 -17.27 0.78 -18.14
CA VAL A 71 -15.83 0.78 -18.43
C VAL A 71 -15.36 -0.64 -18.72
N GLU A 72 -14.83 -0.87 -19.91
CA GLU A 72 -14.23 -2.15 -20.28
C GLU A 72 -12.75 -2.17 -19.89
N ILE A 73 -12.36 -3.20 -19.15
CA ILE A 73 -10.97 -3.50 -18.80
C ILE A 73 -10.58 -4.79 -19.50
N LYS A 74 -9.57 -4.74 -20.35
CA LYS A 74 -9.03 -5.91 -21.05
C LYS A 74 -7.81 -6.43 -20.33
N MET A 75 -7.85 -7.70 -19.94
CA MET A 75 -6.69 -8.40 -19.43
C MET A 75 -5.99 -9.10 -20.57
N GLN A 76 -4.72 -8.77 -20.80
CA GLN A 76 -3.87 -9.32 -21.86
C GLN A 76 -2.64 -9.99 -21.27
N LEU A 77 -2.28 -11.12 -21.85
CA LEU A 77 -1.06 -11.84 -21.53
C LEU A 77 0.03 -11.48 -22.54
N ASP A 78 1.18 -11.13 -22.06
CA ASP A 78 2.38 -10.87 -22.86
C ASP A 78 3.55 -11.69 -22.27
N GLY A 79 3.87 -12.81 -22.92
CA GLY A 79 4.80 -13.80 -22.36
C GLY A 79 4.29 -14.40 -21.06
N SER A 80 4.97 -14.14 -19.96
CA SER A 80 4.59 -14.55 -18.59
C SER A 80 4.09 -13.40 -17.74
N ARG A 81 3.61 -12.31 -18.36
CA ARG A 81 3.14 -11.10 -17.66
C ARG A 81 1.71 -10.80 -18.04
N LEU A 82 0.90 -10.50 -17.03
CA LEU A 82 -0.49 -10.11 -17.21
C LEU A 82 -0.61 -8.58 -17.16
N PHE A 83 -1.36 -8.02 -18.09
CA PHE A 83 -1.56 -6.57 -18.18
C PHE A 83 -3.05 -6.23 -18.21
N ALA A 84 -3.41 -5.15 -17.51
CA ALA A 84 -4.72 -4.54 -17.59
C ALA A 84 -4.66 -3.31 -18.51
N ILE A 85 -5.59 -3.23 -19.43
CA ILE A 85 -5.73 -2.14 -20.39
C ILE A 85 -7.19 -1.68 -20.35
N SER A 86 -7.40 -0.39 -20.18
CA SER A 86 -8.70 0.25 -20.33
C SER A 86 -8.60 1.41 -21.31
N GLU A 87 -9.72 1.77 -21.92
CA GLU A 87 -9.75 2.88 -22.88
C GLU A 87 -9.31 4.19 -22.22
N GLY A 88 -8.37 4.90 -22.86
CA GLY A 88 -7.84 6.16 -22.36
C GLY A 88 -6.84 6.05 -21.20
N THR A 89 -6.44 4.83 -20.79
CA THR A 89 -5.48 4.61 -19.71
C THR A 89 -4.20 3.94 -20.22
N PRO A 90 -3.07 4.15 -19.53
CA PRO A 90 -1.87 3.39 -19.83
C PRO A 90 -2.05 1.90 -19.53
N ARG A 91 -1.18 1.09 -20.08
CA ARG A 91 -1.10 -0.34 -19.84
C ARG A 91 -0.48 -0.59 -18.47
N TYR A 92 -1.19 -1.30 -17.60
CA TYR A 92 -0.75 -1.60 -16.23
C TYR A 92 -0.33 -3.05 -16.08
N GLU A 93 0.83 -3.30 -15.51
CA GLU A 93 1.32 -4.66 -15.24
C GLU A 93 0.75 -5.17 -13.90
N LEU A 94 0.12 -6.36 -13.92
CA LEU A 94 -0.31 -7.07 -12.73
C LEU A 94 0.77 -8.08 -12.32
N LYS A 95 1.27 -7.92 -11.11
CA LYS A 95 2.26 -8.83 -10.52
C LYS A 95 1.56 -9.85 -9.63
N PRO A 96 1.69 -11.15 -9.90
CA PRO A 96 1.03 -12.16 -9.08
C PRO A 96 1.66 -12.20 -7.67
N THR A 97 0.81 -12.16 -6.66
CA THR A 97 1.17 -12.34 -5.25
C THR A 97 0.71 -13.68 -4.72
N SER A 98 -0.34 -14.23 -5.32
CA SER A 98 -0.79 -15.60 -5.14
C SER A 98 -1.41 -16.11 -6.44
N GLU A 99 -1.97 -17.32 -6.43
CA GLU A 99 -2.60 -17.92 -7.60
C GLU A 99 -3.78 -17.08 -8.13
N LYS A 100 -4.53 -16.42 -7.24
CA LYS A 100 -5.74 -15.63 -7.57
C LYS A 100 -5.61 -14.15 -7.26
N GLU A 101 -4.52 -13.75 -6.63
CA GLU A 101 -4.29 -12.38 -6.19
C GLU A 101 -3.11 -11.77 -6.92
N PHE A 102 -3.27 -10.55 -7.33
CA PHE A 102 -2.28 -9.78 -8.06
C PHE A 102 -2.11 -8.42 -7.41
N TYR A 103 -0.94 -7.87 -7.54
CA TYR A 103 -0.64 -6.51 -7.13
C TYR A 103 -0.38 -5.63 -8.35
N LEU A 104 -0.99 -4.46 -8.35
CA LEU A 104 -0.87 -3.43 -9.38
C LEU A 104 -0.04 -2.28 -8.85
N PRO A 105 1.28 -2.24 -9.12
CA PRO A 105 2.20 -1.25 -8.52
C PRO A 105 1.87 0.19 -8.87
N ASP A 106 1.40 0.43 -10.10
CA ASP A 106 1.13 1.77 -10.61
C ASP A 106 -0.02 2.47 -9.89
N LEU A 107 -0.99 1.71 -9.39
CA LEU A 107 -2.16 2.21 -8.67
C LEU A 107 -2.16 1.87 -7.17
N ASP A 108 -1.12 1.18 -6.69
CA ASP A 108 -1.06 0.62 -5.32
C ASP A 108 -2.34 -0.16 -4.99
N ALA A 109 -2.75 -1.02 -5.91
CA ALA A 109 -3.99 -1.76 -5.81
C ALA A 109 -3.75 -3.27 -5.66
N ASP A 110 -4.53 -3.91 -4.80
CA ASP A 110 -4.62 -5.35 -4.69
C ASP A 110 -5.81 -5.85 -5.52
N VAL A 111 -5.54 -6.72 -6.49
CA VAL A 111 -6.53 -7.29 -7.40
C VAL A 111 -6.73 -8.75 -7.05
N ALA A 112 -7.96 -9.12 -6.71
CA ALA A 112 -8.36 -10.50 -6.45
C ALA A 112 -9.34 -10.97 -7.52
N PHE A 113 -9.00 -12.06 -8.21
CA PHE A 113 -9.90 -12.66 -9.19
C PHE A 113 -10.89 -13.62 -8.54
N GLU A 114 -12.13 -13.53 -8.96
CA GLU A 114 -13.21 -14.41 -8.54
C GLU A 114 -13.37 -15.54 -9.56
N VAL A 115 -13.42 -16.77 -9.07
CA VAL A 115 -13.62 -17.96 -9.90
C VAL A 115 -14.89 -18.70 -9.49
N ASP A 116 -15.56 -19.30 -10.45
CA ASP A 116 -16.73 -20.15 -10.21
C ASP A 116 -16.33 -21.58 -9.76
N ALA A 117 -17.34 -22.43 -9.54
CA ALA A 117 -17.13 -23.83 -9.17
C ALA A 117 -16.40 -24.66 -10.24
N ASN A 118 -16.31 -24.17 -11.48
CA ASN A 118 -15.61 -24.79 -12.59
C ASN A 118 -14.22 -24.16 -12.84
N GLU A 119 -13.68 -23.43 -11.87
CA GLU A 119 -12.41 -22.68 -11.96
C GLU A 119 -12.36 -21.64 -13.10
N ARG A 120 -13.51 -21.17 -13.56
CA ARG A 120 -13.60 -20.10 -14.55
C ARG A 120 -13.62 -18.75 -13.86
N VAL A 121 -12.83 -17.84 -14.37
CA VAL A 121 -12.81 -16.46 -13.85
C VAL A 121 -14.10 -15.77 -14.24
N VAL A 122 -14.87 -15.32 -13.26
CA VAL A 122 -16.17 -14.64 -13.42
C VAL A 122 -16.07 -13.14 -13.24
N GLY A 123 -15.00 -12.67 -12.58
CA GLY A 123 -14.78 -11.27 -12.32
C GLY A 123 -13.49 -11.04 -11.52
N PHE A 124 -13.30 -9.80 -11.10
CA PHE A 124 -12.27 -9.46 -10.13
C PHE A 124 -12.72 -8.28 -9.25
N SER A 125 -12.14 -8.19 -8.08
CA SER A 125 -12.23 -7.03 -7.21
C SER A 125 -10.86 -6.40 -7.07
N ALA A 126 -10.78 -5.08 -7.16
CA ALA A 126 -9.54 -4.34 -6.96
C ALA A 126 -9.70 -3.37 -5.79
N LYS A 127 -8.84 -3.55 -4.79
CA LYS A 127 -8.79 -2.71 -3.61
C LYS A 127 -7.75 -1.60 -3.83
N LEU A 128 -8.23 -0.39 -4.07
CA LEU A 128 -7.42 0.81 -4.23
C LEU A 128 -7.36 1.60 -2.92
N PRO A 129 -6.42 2.54 -2.77
CA PRO A 129 -6.39 3.44 -1.62
C PRO A 129 -7.66 4.28 -1.40
N LEU A 130 -8.39 4.56 -2.48
CA LEU A 130 -9.62 5.37 -2.48
C LEU A 130 -10.91 4.54 -2.38
N GLY A 131 -10.83 3.22 -2.40
CA GLY A 131 -12.00 2.36 -2.35
C GLY A 131 -11.81 1.04 -3.09
N THR A 132 -12.85 0.22 -3.09
CA THR A 132 -12.85 -1.06 -3.81
C THR A 132 -13.72 -0.96 -5.05
N ILE A 133 -13.20 -1.42 -6.17
CA ILE A 133 -13.95 -1.56 -7.42
C ILE A 133 -14.14 -3.05 -7.73
N THR A 134 -15.24 -3.38 -8.37
CA THR A 134 -15.55 -4.75 -8.81
C THR A 134 -15.91 -4.75 -10.27
N ALA A 135 -15.30 -5.65 -11.03
CA ALA A 135 -15.57 -5.84 -12.44
C ALA A 135 -16.02 -7.28 -12.72
N LYS A 136 -17.01 -7.44 -13.57
CA LYS A 136 -17.51 -8.74 -14.00
C LYS A 136 -16.98 -9.08 -15.38
N ARG A 137 -16.68 -10.37 -15.61
CA ARG A 137 -16.23 -10.82 -16.93
C ARG A 137 -17.35 -10.59 -17.94
N ALA A 138 -17.01 -9.94 -19.05
CA ALA A 138 -17.91 -9.82 -20.19
C ALA A 138 -18.15 -11.21 -20.82
N ARG A 139 -19.37 -11.49 -21.20
CA ARG A 139 -19.74 -12.74 -21.88
C ARG A 139 -19.40 -12.68 -23.36
#